data_2334379787fb5792009becd37fee6cac
#
_entry.id   2334379787fb5792009becd37fee6cac
#
_cell.length_a   1.000
_cell.length_b   1.000
_cell.length_c   1.000
_cell.angle_alpha   90.00
_cell.angle_beta   90.00
_cell.angle_gamma   90.00
#
_symmetry.space_group_name_H-M   'P 1'
#
loop_
_entity.id
_entity.type
_entity.pdbx_description
1 polymer ?
#
loop_
_entity_poly.entity_id
_entity_poly.type
_entity_poly.pdbx_seq_one_letter_code
_entity_poly.pdbx_strand_id
1 'polypeptide(L)'
;MDRRHFIAAAGSATALQLVGCGGGGGSTPPAPPPVTGPDWASLSTGLQGNVLLPGTPAFSQAAPAFNALYDATVPRAVVHVASAADVALTLAFARHNNLAVTPRSGGHGYTGDSTTTGVVIDVGGMNAITLGNATATIGAGAKLVDIYDQLSAQGVCIPAGTCPTIGIAGITQGGGIGIVDRAYGLTCDRLVSAQVVLADGSIVTCDASNHADLFWALRGGGGGNFGIVTSLTFDTFATSDLTRFSADFAWADAAGVMAAWQAWPQTAPDTLWAGLVLATTRQASGPAVEVEGYFIGSPADFAPIWTAFLAATGATPTSQSVQSESFRDAMLSSCGSRTVSQCHLSSETSDGSISRSAFVATSDFFDAPLSAAGIQAMLDAVDANQSAVYITVIMDLMGGAIARVAPDATAFVHRDALFSAQYYMSGVPVARDAVSAARGVVSGIRAAMAGYSSGEAYQNYLDPALADWQQAYYGANYARLVQVKAAVDPQRVFNPAQGIPPQ
;
A
#
# COMPACT_ATOMS: atom_id res chain seq x y z
N MET A 1 15.11 -44.21 -16.33
CA MET A 1 15.76 -44.87 -15.21
C MET A 1 15.20 -44.21 -13.99
N ASP A 2 14.13 -44.58 -13.45
CA ASP A 2 13.56 -45.70 -12.70
C ASP A 2 14.23 -45.94 -11.33
N ARG A 3 13.30 -46.02 -10.32
CA ARG A 3 13.29 -46.66 -9.00
C ARG A 3 13.26 -45.72 -7.80
N ARG A 4 12.10 -45.52 -7.15
CA ARG A 4 11.27 -46.39 -6.24
C ARG A 4 12.03 -46.94 -5.03
N HIS A 5 11.34 -46.69 -3.88
CA HIS A 5 11.27 -47.43 -2.60
C HIS A 5 12.11 -46.87 -1.44
N PHE A 6 11.38 -46.54 -0.32
CA PHE A 6 11.52 -47.21 0.96
C PHE A 6 10.46 -46.73 1.96
N ILE A 7 9.55 -47.57 2.28
CA ILE A 7 9.18 -48.36 3.47
C ILE A 7 8.74 -47.54 4.70
N ALA A 8 7.47 -47.83 5.06
CA ALA A 8 6.82 -47.57 6.35
C ALA A 8 7.37 -48.45 7.47
N ALA A 9 7.53 -47.94 8.67
CA ALA A 9 7.68 -48.70 9.89
C ALA A 9 6.58 -48.32 10.90
N ALA A 10 5.65 -49.22 11.09
CA ALA A 10 4.67 -49.19 12.17
C ALA A 10 5.32 -49.69 13.47
N GLY A 11 5.27 -48.88 14.53
CA GLY A 11 5.67 -49.25 15.88
C GLY A 11 4.44 -49.45 16.75
N SER A 12 4.13 -50.71 17.02
CA SER A 12 3.09 -51.13 17.96
C SER A 12 3.60 -50.99 19.40
N ALA A 13 2.94 -50.17 20.22
CA ALA A 13 3.17 -50.13 21.67
C ALA A 13 2.15 -51.05 22.37
N THR A 14 2.63 -52.13 22.94
CA THR A 14 1.89 -53.08 23.76
C THR A 14 1.65 -52.52 25.16
N ALA A 15 0.39 -52.38 25.55
CA ALA A 15 0.01 -51.97 26.90
C ALA A 15 0.08 -53.20 27.85
N LEU A 16 0.92 -53.12 28.88
CA LEU A 16 0.89 -54.05 30.03
C LEU A 16 -0.25 -53.58 30.97
N GLN A 17 -1.22 -54.45 31.16
CA GLN A 17 -2.20 -54.30 32.24
C GLN A 17 -1.63 -54.88 33.52
N LEU A 18 -1.45 -54.04 34.53
CA LEU A 18 -1.27 -54.46 35.95
C LEU A 18 -2.61 -54.33 36.65
N VAL A 19 -3.16 -55.43 36.97
CA VAL A 19 -4.34 -55.58 37.86
C VAL A 19 -3.87 -55.39 39.29
N GLY A 20 -4.28 -54.32 39.96
CA GLY A 20 -4.11 -54.11 41.39
C GLY A 20 -5.47 -53.80 42.01
N CYS A 21 -6.00 -54.73 42.77
CA CYS A 21 -7.17 -54.53 43.63
C CYS A 21 -6.84 -53.63 44.81
N GLY A 22 -7.58 -52.50 44.93
CA GLY A 22 -7.54 -51.63 46.12
C GLY A 22 -8.70 -50.67 46.07
N GLY A 23 -9.76 -50.94 46.84
CA GLY A 23 -10.94 -50.06 46.91
C GLY A 23 -10.63 -48.74 47.63
N GLY A 24 -11.03 -47.64 47.02
CA GLY A 24 -11.05 -46.31 47.55
C GLY A 24 -11.87 -45.43 46.63
N GLY A 25 -13.07 -45.01 47.03
CA GLY A 25 -13.95 -44.14 46.29
C GLY A 25 -13.32 -42.74 46.18
N GLY A 26 -12.59 -42.51 45.11
CA GLY A 26 -12.12 -41.19 44.68
C GLY A 26 -13.01 -40.71 43.53
N SER A 27 -13.79 -39.68 43.73
CA SER A 27 -14.47 -38.96 42.67
C SER A 27 -13.40 -38.40 41.72
N THR A 28 -13.31 -38.97 40.52
CA THR A 28 -12.54 -38.38 39.42
C THR A 28 -13.03 -36.94 39.18
N PRO A 29 -12.16 -35.94 39.19
CA PRO A 29 -12.58 -34.58 38.79
C PRO A 29 -13.18 -34.67 37.39
N PRO A 30 -14.26 -33.92 37.12
CA PRO A 30 -14.83 -33.92 35.77
C PRO A 30 -13.73 -33.51 34.79
N ALA A 31 -13.65 -34.22 33.67
CA ALA A 31 -12.76 -33.87 32.58
C ALA A 31 -13.00 -32.42 32.19
N PRO A 32 -11.96 -31.62 32.01
CA PRO A 32 -12.16 -30.23 31.54
C PRO A 32 -13.01 -30.29 30.26
N PRO A 33 -13.98 -29.38 30.11
CA PRO A 33 -14.83 -29.37 28.92
C PRO A 33 -13.92 -29.29 27.70
N PRO A 34 -14.28 -29.96 26.59
CA PRO A 34 -13.50 -29.87 25.36
C PRO A 34 -13.36 -28.40 25.00
N VAL A 35 -12.13 -27.95 24.76
CA VAL A 35 -11.87 -26.62 24.25
C VAL A 35 -12.47 -26.58 22.84
N THR A 36 -13.71 -26.18 22.76
CA THR A 36 -14.36 -25.91 21.46
C THR A 36 -13.66 -24.72 20.83
N GLY A 37 -13.17 -24.87 19.61
CA GLY A 37 -12.63 -23.73 18.84
C GLY A 37 -13.67 -22.62 18.68
N PRO A 38 -13.30 -21.46 18.07
CA PRO A 38 -14.22 -20.35 17.87
C PRO A 38 -15.52 -20.79 17.18
N ASP A 39 -16.65 -20.36 17.69
CA ASP A 39 -17.97 -20.64 17.09
C ASP A 39 -18.24 -19.73 15.88
N TRP A 40 -17.63 -20.07 14.74
CA TRP A 40 -17.77 -19.35 13.49
C TRP A 40 -19.22 -19.30 12.97
N ALA A 41 -20.04 -20.30 13.31
CA ALA A 41 -21.43 -20.34 12.90
C ALA A 41 -22.24 -19.26 13.61
N SER A 42 -22.01 -19.07 14.90
CA SER A 42 -22.61 -17.97 15.66
C SER A 42 -22.19 -16.60 15.11
N LEU A 43 -20.91 -16.40 14.77
CA LEU A 43 -20.47 -15.16 14.13
C LEU A 43 -21.20 -14.95 12.80
N SER A 44 -21.22 -15.97 11.93
CA SER A 44 -21.82 -15.88 10.59
C SER A 44 -23.31 -15.50 10.62
N THR A 45 -24.07 -15.98 11.60
CA THR A 45 -25.50 -15.64 11.73
C THR A 45 -25.76 -14.19 12.15
N GLY A 46 -24.78 -13.55 12.79
CA GLY A 46 -24.87 -12.16 13.25
C GLY A 46 -24.45 -11.13 12.21
N LEU A 47 -23.81 -11.54 11.11
CA LEU A 47 -23.29 -10.64 10.09
C LEU A 47 -24.29 -10.42 8.94
N GLN A 48 -24.24 -9.22 8.34
CA GLN A 48 -24.80 -8.97 7.02
C GLN A 48 -23.87 -9.51 5.92
N GLY A 49 -22.57 -9.57 6.19
CA GLY A 49 -21.53 -10.17 5.36
C GLY A 49 -21.44 -11.69 5.53
N ASN A 50 -20.23 -12.23 5.35
CA ASN A 50 -20.01 -13.67 5.47
C ASN A 50 -18.65 -14.02 6.09
N VAL A 51 -18.54 -15.25 6.62
CA VAL A 51 -17.32 -15.84 7.17
C VAL A 51 -16.80 -16.91 6.20
N LEU A 52 -15.59 -16.72 5.69
CA LEU A 52 -14.92 -17.70 4.84
C LEU A 52 -13.90 -18.48 5.65
N LEU A 53 -14.01 -19.81 5.65
CA LEU A 53 -13.16 -20.70 6.41
C LEU A 53 -12.25 -21.55 5.51
N PRO A 54 -11.06 -21.93 5.97
CA PRO A 54 -10.16 -22.82 5.23
C PRO A 54 -10.86 -24.09 4.71
N GLY A 55 -10.44 -24.55 3.52
CA GLY A 55 -11.01 -25.72 2.88
C GLY A 55 -12.15 -25.42 1.90
N THR A 56 -12.54 -24.16 1.74
CA THR A 56 -13.54 -23.75 0.74
C THR A 56 -12.89 -23.03 -0.44
N PRO A 57 -13.42 -23.14 -1.68
CA PRO A 57 -12.92 -22.37 -2.83
C PRO A 57 -12.95 -20.86 -2.59
N ALA A 58 -14.01 -20.33 -1.97
CA ALA A 58 -14.15 -18.91 -1.66
C ALA A 58 -13.04 -18.42 -0.71
N PHE A 59 -12.70 -19.21 0.32
CA PHE A 59 -11.57 -18.89 1.19
C PHE A 59 -10.24 -18.86 0.42
N SER A 60 -10.01 -19.86 -0.46
CA SER A 60 -8.76 -19.95 -1.21
C SER A 60 -8.56 -18.73 -2.14
N GLN A 61 -9.64 -18.12 -2.62
CA GLN A 61 -9.60 -16.89 -3.40
C GLN A 61 -9.41 -15.65 -2.52
N ALA A 62 -10.05 -15.61 -1.35
CA ALA A 62 -10.06 -14.44 -0.47
C ALA A 62 -8.86 -14.37 0.49
N ALA A 63 -8.25 -15.50 0.85
CA ALA A 63 -7.17 -15.51 1.86
C ALA A 63 -5.89 -14.76 1.43
N PRO A 64 -5.40 -14.87 0.18
CA PRO A 64 -4.18 -14.23 -0.25
C PRO A 64 -4.26 -12.69 -0.24
N ALA A 65 -3.19 -12.02 0.20
CA ALA A 65 -2.98 -10.58 -0.01
C ALA A 65 -2.37 -10.33 -1.40
N PHE A 66 -2.24 -9.07 -1.83
CA PHE A 66 -1.67 -8.74 -3.15
C PHE A 66 -0.20 -9.18 -3.27
N ASN A 67 0.62 -8.96 -2.23
CA ASN A 67 2.02 -9.40 -2.23
C ASN A 67 2.11 -10.90 -1.93
N ALA A 68 2.44 -11.68 -2.94
CA ALA A 68 2.50 -13.15 -2.88
C ALA A 68 3.62 -13.68 -1.96
N LEU A 69 4.56 -12.85 -1.50
CA LEU A 69 5.56 -13.26 -0.50
C LEU A 69 4.92 -13.72 0.82
N TYR A 70 3.69 -13.31 1.09
CA TYR A 70 2.99 -13.59 2.36
C TYR A 70 1.94 -14.69 2.27
N ASP A 71 1.87 -15.45 1.16
CA ASP A 71 0.89 -16.52 0.95
C ASP A 71 0.98 -17.67 1.99
N ALA A 72 2.15 -17.83 2.61
CA ALA A 72 2.34 -18.79 3.69
C ALA A 72 1.63 -18.36 5.00
N THR A 73 1.20 -17.09 5.13
CA THR A 73 0.43 -16.60 6.27
C THR A 73 -1.05 -16.85 6.00
N VAL A 74 -1.55 -17.99 6.49
CA VAL A 74 -2.93 -18.41 6.26
C VAL A 74 -3.80 -17.99 7.44
N PRO A 75 -4.86 -17.15 7.23
CA PRO A 75 -5.78 -16.76 8.28
C PRO A 75 -6.66 -17.94 8.75
N ARG A 76 -7.15 -17.85 9.99
CA ARG A 76 -8.20 -18.77 10.48
C ARG A 76 -9.55 -18.52 9.84
N ALA A 77 -9.82 -17.27 9.48
CA ALA A 77 -10.99 -16.86 8.72
C ALA A 77 -10.71 -15.55 7.97
N VAL A 78 -11.37 -15.40 6.84
CA VAL A 78 -11.59 -14.10 6.21
C VAL A 78 -13.06 -13.73 6.43
N VAL A 79 -13.30 -12.61 7.08
CA VAL A 79 -14.66 -12.10 7.32
C VAL A 79 -14.90 -10.94 6.36
N HIS A 80 -15.70 -11.19 5.33
CA HIS A 80 -16.19 -10.13 4.45
C HIS A 80 -17.30 -9.37 5.18
N VAL A 81 -17.02 -8.14 5.56
CA VAL A 81 -17.99 -7.29 6.27
C VAL A 81 -18.75 -6.41 5.29
N ALA A 82 -20.04 -6.19 5.55
CA ALA A 82 -20.92 -5.36 4.74
C ALA A 82 -21.29 -4.04 5.45
N SER A 83 -20.98 -3.91 6.73
CA SER A 83 -21.32 -2.74 7.53
C SER A 83 -20.32 -2.50 8.67
N ALA A 84 -20.34 -1.28 9.23
CA ALA A 84 -19.57 -0.97 10.44
C ALA A 84 -20.00 -1.84 11.65
N ALA A 85 -21.26 -2.24 11.71
CA ALA A 85 -21.75 -3.17 12.73
C ALA A 85 -21.13 -4.56 12.59
N ASP A 86 -20.95 -5.07 11.36
CA ASP A 86 -20.23 -6.33 11.12
C ASP A 86 -18.79 -6.25 11.58
N VAL A 87 -18.11 -5.13 11.35
CA VAL A 87 -16.75 -4.90 11.83
C VAL A 87 -16.70 -4.97 13.35
N ALA A 88 -17.60 -4.24 14.05
CA ALA A 88 -17.67 -4.23 15.51
C ALA A 88 -17.95 -5.63 16.07
N LEU A 89 -18.88 -6.37 15.47
CA LEU A 89 -19.23 -7.74 15.87
C LEU A 89 -18.01 -8.68 15.67
N THR A 90 -17.31 -8.56 14.55
CA THR A 90 -16.11 -9.38 14.26
C THR A 90 -14.97 -9.07 15.22
N LEU A 91 -14.75 -7.79 15.57
CA LEU A 91 -13.76 -7.40 16.60
C LEU A 91 -14.11 -7.98 17.97
N ALA A 92 -15.38 -7.89 18.39
CA ALA A 92 -15.83 -8.46 19.66
C ALA A 92 -15.61 -9.99 19.69
N PHE A 93 -15.95 -10.68 18.61
CA PHE A 93 -15.73 -12.12 18.46
C PHE A 93 -14.24 -12.49 18.51
N ALA A 94 -13.40 -11.75 17.79
CA ALA A 94 -11.96 -12.01 17.78
C ALA A 94 -11.34 -11.80 19.16
N ARG A 95 -11.71 -10.75 19.87
CA ARG A 95 -11.26 -10.48 21.25
C ARG A 95 -11.70 -11.58 22.21
N HIS A 96 -12.97 -12.01 22.14
CA HIS A 96 -13.48 -13.09 22.98
C HIS A 96 -12.70 -14.40 22.78
N ASN A 97 -12.26 -14.66 21.56
CA ASN A 97 -11.54 -15.90 21.19
C ASN A 97 -10.00 -15.73 21.18
N ASN A 98 -9.46 -14.60 21.65
CA ASN A 98 -8.03 -14.26 21.62
C ASN A 98 -7.39 -14.43 20.22
N LEU A 99 -8.09 -13.98 19.19
CA LEU A 99 -7.62 -14.01 17.81
C LEU A 99 -7.01 -12.65 17.43
N ALA A 100 -5.85 -12.68 16.81
CA ALA A 100 -5.31 -11.49 16.15
C ALA A 100 -6.23 -11.04 15.00
N VAL A 101 -6.29 -9.75 14.75
CA VAL A 101 -7.08 -9.19 13.66
C VAL A 101 -6.22 -8.32 12.77
N THR A 102 -6.54 -8.31 11.48
CA THR A 102 -6.02 -7.30 10.55
C THR A 102 -7.13 -6.81 9.62
N PRO A 103 -7.27 -5.49 9.41
CA PRO A 103 -8.18 -4.96 8.40
C PRO A 103 -7.58 -5.11 7.01
N ARG A 104 -8.43 -5.35 6.01
CA ARG A 104 -8.02 -5.40 4.61
C ARG A 104 -9.01 -4.66 3.72
N SER A 105 -8.50 -3.68 2.95
CA SER A 105 -9.20 -2.99 1.86
C SER A 105 -8.72 -3.58 0.51
N GLY A 106 -7.62 -3.06 -0.07
CA GLY A 106 -7.03 -3.57 -1.31
C GLY A 106 -5.98 -4.69 -1.14
N GLY A 107 -5.49 -4.91 0.08
CA GLY A 107 -4.51 -5.97 0.34
C GLY A 107 -3.08 -5.67 -0.14
N HIS A 108 -2.75 -4.43 -0.48
CA HIS A 108 -1.45 -4.03 -1.06
C HIS A 108 -0.33 -3.76 -0.04
N GLY A 109 -0.54 -4.05 1.26
CA GLY A 109 0.50 -3.86 2.28
C GLY A 109 1.82 -4.56 1.93
N TYR A 110 2.93 -3.84 2.06
CA TYR A 110 4.27 -4.29 1.62
C TYR A 110 4.90 -5.29 2.58
N THR A 111 4.51 -5.27 3.85
CA THR A 111 5.07 -6.08 4.94
C THR A 111 4.18 -7.25 5.35
N GLY A 112 3.11 -7.52 4.59
CA GLY A 112 2.16 -8.59 4.91
C GLY A 112 1.08 -8.18 5.93
N ASP A 113 1.00 -6.91 6.30
CA ASP A 113 0.02 -6.40 7.28
C ASP A 113 -1.43 -6.47 6.80
N SER A 114 -1.65 -6.87 5.55
CA SER A 114 -2.98 -7.15 4.99
C SER A 114 -3.44 -8.60 5.22
N THR A 115 -2.65 -9.42 5.93
CA THR A 115 -2.99 -10.80 6.31
C THR A 115 -2.49 -11.10 7.73
N THR A 116 -2.99 -12.17 8.35
CA THR A 116 -2.66 -12.59 9.71
C THR A 116 -2.93 -14.09 9.88
N THR A 117 -2.35 -14.72 10.89
CA THR A 117 -2.75 -16.07 11.31
C THR A 117 -4.03 -16.10 12.14
N GLY A 118 -4.67 -14.94 12.40
CA GLY A 118 -5.95 -14.77 13.08
C GLY A 118 -7.11 -14.55 12.12
N VAL A 119 -7.77 -13.40 12.21
CA VAL A 119 -8.94 -13.03 11.38
C VAL A 119 -8.58 -11.85 10.50
N VAL A 120 -8.77 -11.99 9.20
CA VAL A 120 -8.78 -10.88 8.25
C VAL A 120 -10.19 -10.30 8.22
N ILE A 121 -10.33 -9.02 8.56
CA ILE A 121 -11.58 -8.26 8.45
C ILE A 121 -11.51 -7.51 7.11
N ASP A 122 -12.16 -8.09 6.11
CA ASP A 122 -12.11 -7.59 4.74
C ASP A 122 -13.30 -6.64 4.47
N VAL A 123 -12.98 -5.37 4.26
CA VAL A 123 -13.96 -4.31 4.00
C VAL A 123 -14.27 -4.17 2.50
N GLY A 124 -13.80 -5.05 1.64
CA GLY A 124 -13.98 -5.01 0.18
C GLY A 124 -15.44 -4.88 -0.27
N GLY A 125 -16.38 -5.44 0.52
CA GLY A 125 -17.83 -5.30 0.27
C GLY A 125 -18.40 -3.92 0.58
N MET A 126 -17.67 -3.06 1.29
CA MET A 126 -18.06 -1.69 1.62
C MET A 126 -17.47 -0.72 0.57
N ASN A 127 -17.93 -0.79 -0.66
CA ASN A 127 -17.31 -0.10 -1.82
C ASN A 127 -18.23 0.93 -2.50
N ALA A 128 -19.33 1.30 -1.88
CA ALA A 128 -20.24 2.30 -2.43
C ALA A 128 -19.56 3.66 -2.59
N ILE A 129 -19.82 4.34 -3.71
CA ILE A 129 -19.35 5.69 -4.01
C ILE A 129 -20.57 6.59 -4.18
N THR A 130 -20.65 7.65 -3.38
CA THR A 130 -21.78 8.57 -3.39
C THR A 130 -21.28 10.00 -3.50
N LEU A 131 -21.73 10.71 -4.54
CA LEU A 131 -21.42 12.13 -4.73
C LEU A 131 -22.34 13.00 -3.85
N GLY A 132 -21.71 13.97 -3.20
CA GLY A 132 -22.35 15.08 -2.53
C GLY A 132 -22.13 16.40 -3.30
N ASN A 133 -22.38 17.52 -2.62
CA ASN A 133 -22.06 18.83 -3.17
C ASN A 133 -20.55 19.13 -2.98
N ALA A 134 -19.77 19.01 -4.05
CA ALA A 134 -18.31 19.14 -4.06
C ALA A 134 -17.57 18.10 -3.19
N THR A 135 -18.21 17.03 -2.79
CA THR A 135 -17.62 15.95 -2.00
C THR A 135 -17.97 14.58 -2.59
N ALA A 136 -17.19 13.55 -2.25
CA ALA A 136 -17.50 12.16 -2.50
C ALA A 136 -17.34 11.35 -1.22
N THR A 137 -18.37 10.62 -0.83
CA THR A 137 -18.30 9.62 0.25
C THR A 137 -18.05 8.25 -0.36
N ILE A 138 -16.96 7.63 0.04
CA ILE A 138 -16.42 6.42 -0.55
C ILE A 138 -16.29 5.35 0.54
N GLY A 139 -16.86 4.19 0.31
CA GLY A 139 -16.70 3.03 1.19
C GLY A 139 -15.23 2.56 1.21
N ALA A 140 -14.77 2.14 2.37
CA ALA A 140 -13.37 1.82 2.63
C ALA A 140 -12.80 0.70 1.75
N GLY A 141 -13.65 -0.14 1.17
CA GLY A 141 -13.30 -1.25 0.29
C GLY A 141 -13.19 -0.88 -1.19
N ALA A 142 -13.60 0.34 -1.59
CA ALA A 142 -13.56 0.76 -2.99
C ALA A 142 -12.12 0.72 -3.54
N LYS A 143 -11.96 0.24 -4.77
CA LYS A 143 -10.68 0.21 -5.47
C LYS A 143 -10.50 1.49 -6.27
N LEU A 144 -9.24 1.89 -6.48
CA LEU A 144 -8.94 3.12 -7.21
C LEU A 144 -9.51 3.12 -8.62
N VAL A 145 -9.50 1.97 -9.31
CA VAL A 145 -10.07 1.83 -10.65
C VAL A 145 -11.55 2.22 -10.68
N ASP A 146 -12.34 1.77 -9.69
CA ASP A 146 -13.78 2.07 -9.61
C ASP A 146 -14.03 3.53 -9.26
N ILE A 147 -13.20 4.09 -8.37
CA ILE A 147 -13.29 5.50 -7.96
C ILE A 147 -13.03 6.41 -9.15
N TYR A 148 -11.95 6.16 -9.90
CA TYR A 148 -11.60 6.95 -11.07
C TYR A 148 -12.65 6.86 -12.17
N ASP A 149 -13.14 5.65 -12.46
CA ASP A 149 -14.18 5.46 -13.46
C ASP A 149 -15.46 6.20 -13.10
N GLN A 150 -15.97 5.99 -11.87
CA GLN A 150 -17.26 6.54 -11.46
C GLN A 150 -17.23 8.05 -11.24
N LEU A 151 -16.17 8.58 -10.61
CA LEU A 151 -16.09 10.02 -10.34
C LEU A 151 -15.79 10.81 -11.62
N SER A 152 -14.89 10.32 -12.49
CA SER A 152 -14.57 11.00 -13.75
C SER A 152 -15.76 11.05 -14.69
N ALA A 153 -16.63 10.01 -14.68
CA ALA A 153 -17.89 10.02 -15.43
C ALA A 153 -18.85 11.15 -15.01
N GLN A 154 -18.65 11.71 -13.81
CA GLN A 154 -19.42 12.86 -13.29
C GLN A 154 -18.65 14.19 -13.39
N GLY A 155 -17.50 14.20 -14.08
CA GLY A 155 -16.67 15.39 -14.26
C GLY A 155 -15.88 15.83 -13.01
N VAL A 156 -15.76 14.98 -12.01
CA VAL A 156 -15.03 15.27 -10.77
C VAL A 156 -14.09 14.11 -10.42
N CYS A 157 -13.10 14.36 -9.55
CA CYS A 157 -12.26 13.29 -9.00
C CYS A 157 -11.63 13.68 -7.65
N ILE A 158 -10.85 12.76 -7.09
CA ILE A 158 -9.96 12.95 -5.95
C ILE A 158 -8.53 12.58 -6.37
N PRO A 159 -7.47 13.17 -5.77
CA PRO A 159 -6.10 12.69 -5.99
C PRO A 159 -5.92 11.36 -5.27
N ALA A 160 -5.32 10.39 -5.94
CA ALA A 160 -4.91 9.12 -5.34
C ALA A 160 -3.87 8.42 -6.23
N GLY A 161 -3.39 7.24 -5.81
CA GLY A 161 -2.34 6.50 -6.49
C GLY A 161 -2.73 5.89 -7.84
N THR A 162 -1.76 5.27 -8.51
CA THR A 162 -1.90 4.80 -9.89
C THR A 162 -2.23 3.30 -10.03
N CYS A 163 -2.03 2.49 -8.97
CA CYS A 163 -2.33 1.06 -9.05
C CYS A 163 -3.85 0.81 -8.90
N PRO A 164 -4.51 0.15 -9.87
CA PRO A 164 -5.97 0.07 -9.96
C PRO A 164 -6.63 -0.68 -8.81
N THR A 165 -6.00 -1.74 -8.31
CA THR A 165 -6.55 -2.64 -7.27
C THR A 165 -6.22 -2.21 -5.83
N ILE A 166 -5.55 -1.06 -5.65
CA ILE A 166 -5.35 -0.48 -4.32
C ILE A 166 -6.69 -0.05 -3.73
N GLY A 167 -6.90 -0.37 -2.45
CA GLY A 167 -8.07 0.08 -1.70
C GLY A 167 -7.88 1.46 -1.11
N ILE A 168 -8.90 2.30 -1.22
CA ILE A 168 -8.86 3.71 -0.82
C ILE A 168 -8.51 3.91 0.66
N ALA A 169 -8.95 3.03 1.56
CA ALA A 169 -8.70 3.23 2.98
C ALA A 169 -7.21 3.11 3.33
N GLY A 170 -6.51 2.10 2.78
CA GLY A 170 -5.08 1.90 3.07
C GLY A 170 -4.23 3.06 2.56
N ILE A 171 -4.41 3.44 1.30
CA ILE A 171 -3.59 4.47 0.66
C ILE A 171 -3.78 5.84 1.33
N THR A 172 -5.02 6.20 1.68
CA THR A 172 -5.33 7.48 2.36
C THR A 172 -4.63 7.58 3.70
N GLN A 173 -4.67 6.51 4.51
CA GLN A 173 -4.12 6.52 5.86
C GLN A 173 -2.59 6.70 5.88
N GLY A 174 -1.88 6.36 4.82
CA GLY A 174 -0.44 6.61 4.70
C GLY A 174 -0.06 7.84 3.88
N GLY A 175 -1.03 8.61 3.37
CA GLY A 175 -0.80 9.80 2.55
C GLY A 175 -1.49 9.71 1.20
N GLY A 176 -1.00 8.89 0.28
CA GLY A 176 -1.55 8.67 -1.06
C GLY A 176 -0.91 9.60 -2.10
N ILE A 177 0.27 9.21 -2.59
CA ILE A 177 1.00 9.86 -3.68
C ILE A 177 0.40 9.43 -5.03
N GLY A 178 0.21 10.38 -5.96
CA GLY A 178 -0.35 10.15 -7.29
C GLY A 178 0.02 11.22 -8.30
N ILE A 179 -0.50 11.08 -9.52
CA ILE A 179 -0.09 11.88 -10.69
C ILE A 179 -0.65 13.31 -10.73
N VAL A 180 -1.51 13.71 -9.81
CA VAL A 180 -2.10 15.07 -9.75
C VAL A 180 -1.92 15.73 -8.38
N ASP A 181 -1.14 15.13 -7.51
CA ASP A 181 -0.98 15.55 -6.13
C ASP A 181 -0.23 16.90 -5.98
N ARG A 182 0.66 17.23 -6.90
CA ARG A 182 1.29 18.55 -6.95
C ARG A 182 0.27 19.68 -7.14
N ALA A 183 -0.80 19.42 -7.89
CA ALA A 183 -1.88 20.40 -8.10
C ALA A 183 -2.91 20.38 -6.97
N TYR A 184 -3.27 19.19 -6.47
CA TYR A 184 -4.44 19.03 -5.60
C TYR A 184 -4.13 18.54 -4.18
N GLY A 185 -2.87 18.22 -3.85
CA GLY A 185 -2.46 17.59 -2.59
C GLY A 185 -2.56 16.08 -2.63
N LEU A 186 -2.05 15.43 -1.58
CA LEU A 186 -2.14 13.98 -1.39
C LEU A 186 -3.59 13.55 -1.19
N THR A 187 -3.87 12.25 -1.35
CA THR A 187 -5.21 11.70 -1.05
C THR A 187 -5.69 12.10 0.35
N CYS A 188 -4.82 12.01 1.36
CA CYS A 188 -5.15 12.36 2.74
C CYS A 188 -5.42 13.87 2.96
N ASP A 189 -4.92 14.73 2.09
CA ASP A 189 -5.12 16.18 2.20
C ASP A 189 -6.53 16.59 1.77
N ARG A 190 -7.20 15.75 0.97
CA ARG A 190 -8.58 15.96 0.52
C ARG A 190 -9.61 15.28 1.43
N LEU A 191 -9.19 14.58 2.48
CA LEU A 191 -10.09 13.94 3.42
C LEU A 191 -10.80 14.99 4.29
N VAL A 192 -12.13 14.92 4.30
CA VAL A 192 -13.03 15.78 5.08
C VAL A 192 -13.48 15.09 6.37
N SER A 193 -13.82 13.80 6.27
CA SER A 193 -14.22 12.99 7.42
C SER A 193 -14.03 11.49 7.15
N ALA A 194 -13.98 10.70 8.23
CA ALA A 194 -13.95 9.25 8.14
C ALA A 194 -14.85 8.62 9.20
N GLN A 195 -15.52 7.52 8.87
CA GLN A 195 -16.15 6.64 9.84
C GLN A 195 -15.18 5.51 10.19
N VAL A 196 -15.01 5.26 11.48
CA VAL A 196 -14.02 4.30 12.01
C VAL A 196 -14.65 3.44 13.08
N VAL A 197 -14.36 2.14 13.07
CA VAL A 197 -14.63 1.23 14.20
C VAL A 197 -13.36 1.12 15.03
N LEU A 198 -13.44 1.55 16.28
CA LEU A 198 -12.32 1.56 17.24
C LEU A 198 -12.08 0.17 17.85
N ALA A 199 -10.97 0.04 18.57
CA ALA A 199 -10.56 -1.23 19.19
C ALA A 199 -11.57 -1.79 20.20
N ASP A 200 -12.37 -0.95 20.83
CA ASP A 200 -13.45 -1.34 21.75
C ASP A 200 -14.76 -1.74 21.06
N GLY A 201 -14.83 -1.55 19.72
CA GLY A 201 -16.00 -1.80 18.89
C GLY A 201 -16.92 -0.57 18.72
N SER A 202 -16.60 0.57 19.32
CA SER A 202 -17.36 1.80 19.10
C SER A 202 -17.20 2.30 17.67
N ILE A 203 -18.29 2.81 17.09
CA ILE A 203 -18.34 3.38 15.75
C ILE A 203 -18.35 4.89 15.90
N VAL A 204 -17.32 5.55 15.38
CA VAL A 204 -17.17 7.00 15.47
C VAL A 204 -17.02 7.62 14.08
N THR A 205 -17.47 8.87 13.93
CA THR A 205 -17.11 9.71 12.80
C THR A 205 -16.12 10.76 13.29
N CYS A 206 -14.98 10.86 12.60
CA CYS A 206 -13.95 11.83 12.91
C CYS A 206 -13.79 12.84 11.77
N ASP A 207 -13.55 14.10 12.14
CA ASP A 207 -13.30 15.23 11.24
C ASP A 207 -12.45 16.27 11.98
N ALA A 208 -12.26 17.46 11.42
CA ALA A 208 -11.47 18.53 12.02
C ALA A 208 -12.00 19.02 13.38
N SER A 209 -13.26 18.74 13.71
CA SER A 209 -13.94 19.20 14.94
C SER A 209 -14.28 18.06 15.92
N ASN A 210 -14.47 16.86 15.38
CA ASN A 210 -14.88 15.67 16.13
C ASN A 210 -13.78 14.62 16.08
N HIS A 211 -13.33 14.10 17.21
CA HIS A 211 -12.20 13.16 17.28
C HIS A 211 -11.00 13.66 16.45
N ALA A 212 -10.67 14.95 16.57
CA ALA A 212 -9.72 15.64 15.70
C ALA A 212 -8.31 15.01 15.72
N ASP A 213 -7.86 14.45 16.84
CA ASP A 213 -6.57 13.76 16.89
C ASP A 213 -6.58 12.43 16.13
N LEU A 214 -7.68 11.67 16.19
CA LEU A 214 -7.86 10.48 15.35
C LEU A 214 -7.89 10.87 13.86
N PHE A 215 -8.65 11.91 13.51
CA PHE A 215 -8.71 12.44 12.15
C PHE A 215 -7.33 12.88 11.64
N TRP A 216 -6.54 13.54 12.49
CA TRP A 216 -5.16 13.89 12.18
C TRP A 216 -4.30 12.64 11.92
N ALA A 217 -4.39 11.63 12.77
CA ALA A 217 -3.63 10.38 12.66
C ALA A 217 -3.97 9.57 11.40
N LEU A 218 -5.24 9.58 10.97
CA LEU A 218 -5.67 8.89 9.73
C LEU A 218 -5.15 9.56 8.45
N ARG A 219 -4.54 10.74 8.55
CA ARG A 219 -3.99 11.48 7.41
C ARG A 219 -2.46 11.38 7.38
N GLY A 220 -1.93 10.15 7.26
CA GLY A 220 -0.50 9.87 7.14
C GLY A 220 0.10 8.97 8.23
N GLY A 221 -0.68 8.59 9.27
CA GLY A 221 -0.18 7.74 10.36
C GLY A 221 -0.09 6.24 10.04
N GLY A 222 -0.39 5.86 8.79
CA GLY A 222 -0.32 4.48 8.32
C GLY A 222 -1.59 3.67 8.60
N GLY A 223 -1.93 2.78 7.66
CA GLY A 223 -3.11 1.92 7.76
C GLY A 223 -3.00 0.88 8.88
N GLY A 224 -4.14 0.48 9.45
CA GLY A 224 -4.19 -0.60 10.43
C GLY A 224 -3.67 -0.26 11.83
N ASN A 225 -3.46 1.02 12.17
CA ASN A 225 -2.95 1.44 13.47
C ASN A 225 -4.04 1.88 14.45
N PHE A 226 -5.05 2.65 14.01
CA PHE A 226 -5.92 3.43 14.90
C PHE A 226 -7.37 2.97 14.92
N GLY A 227 -7.73 1.98 14.11
CA GLY A 227 -9.08 1.49 13.93
C GLY A 227 -9.30 0.92 12.53
N ILE A 228 -10.51 0.45 12.27
CA ILE A 228 -10.95 -0.03 10.97
C ILE A 228 -11.84 1.03 10.33
N VAL A 229 -11.31 1.69 9.29
CA VAL A 229 -12.06 2.66 8.51
C VAL A 229 -13.13 1.93 7.69
N THR A 230 -14.35 2.48 7.70
CA THR A 230 -15.50 1.92 6.99
C THR A 230 -16.02 2.82 5.87
N SER A 231 -15.83 4.12 5.98
CA SER A 231 -16.06 5.07 4.90
C SER A 231 -15.21 6.32 5.05
N LEU A 232 -15.00 7.03 3.96
CA LEU A 232 -14.17 8.22 3.83
C LEU A 232 -14.94 9.25 2.99
N THR A 233 -14.98 10.50 3.44
CA THR A 233 -15.55 11.61 2.65
C THR A 233 -14.42 12.54 2.24
N PHE A 234 -14.32 12.82 0.94
CA PHE A 234 -13.27 13.67 0.35
C PHE A 234 -13.86 14.89 -0.33
N ASP A 235 -13.13 16.01 -0.30
CA ASP A 235 -13.34 17.09 -1.24
C ASP A 235 -12.93 16.64 -2.64
N THR A 236 -13.79 16.90 -3.64
CA THR A 236 -13.49 16.64 -5.04
C THR A 236 -12.97 17.87 -5.77
N PHE A 237 -12.35 17.65 -6.92
CA PHE A 237 -12.01 18.70 -7.87
C PHE A 237 -12.63 18.39 -9.23
N ALA A 238 -12.85 19.41 -10.05
CA ALA A 238 -13.31 19.24 -11.43
C ALA A 238 -12.21 18.63 -12.30
N THR A 239 -12.54 17.61 -13.09
CA THR A 239 -11.60 17.00 -14.04
C THR A 239 -11.51 17.81 -15.33
N SER A 240 -10.34 17.77 -15.96
CA SER A 240 -10.08 18.29 -17.30
C SER A 240 -9.16 17.31 -18.04
N ASP A 241 -9.08 17.43 -19.35
CA ASP A 241 -8.09 16.68 -20.11
C ASP A 241 -6.67 17.02 -19.65
N LEU A 242 -5.79 16.03 -19.73
CA LEU A 242 -4.39 16.10 -19.37
C LEU A 242 -3.53 15.99 -20.63
N THR A 243 -2.32 16.53 -20.57
CA THR A 243 -1.27 16.18 -21.52
C THR A 243 -0.41 15.09 -20.88
N ARG A 244 -0.46 13.89 -21.45
CA ARG A 244 0.49 12.81 -21.13
C ARG A 244 1.74 13.01 -21.95
N PHE A 245 2.90 12.84 -21.31
CA PHE A 245 4.19 12.85 -22.00
C PHE A 245 5.08 11.72 -21.50
N SER A 246 5.98 11.26 -22.37
CA SER A 246 7.05 10.33 -22.01
C SER A 246 8.26 10.52 -22.92
N ALA A 247 9.44 10.18 -22.43
CA ALA A 247 10.65 10.05 -23.21
C ALA A 247 11.56 8.97 -22.65
N ASP A 248 12.07 8.12 -23.53
CA ASP A 248 13.13 7.16 -23.19
C ASP A 248 14.49 7.75 -23.62
N PHE A 249 15.52 7.51 -22.80
CA PHE A 249 16.87 7.95 -23.09
C PHE A 249 17.86 6.78 -23.00
N ALA A 250 18.99 6.91 -23.68
CA ALA A 250 20.09 5.98 -23.51
C ALA A 250 20.64 6.05 -22.08
N TRP A 251 21.06 4.93 -21.54
CA TRP A 251 21.63 4.89 -20.18
C TRP A 251 22.84 5.81 -19.98
N ALA A 252 23.64 6.00 -21.03
CA ALA A 252 24.78 6.91 -21.02
C ALA A 252 24.37 8.39 -20.74
N ASP A 253 23.12 8.75 -20.99
CA ASP A 253 22.60 10.10 -20.79
C ASP A 253 21.90 10.28 -19.44
N ALA A 254 21.78 9.20 -18.63
CA ALA A 254 21.00 9.15 -17.41
C ALA A 254 21.36 10.28 -16.42
N ALA A 255 22.64 10.62 -16.28
CA ALA A 255 23.07 11.68 -15.38
C ALA A 255 22.53 13.06 -15.77
N GLY A 256 22.57 13.39 -17.05
CA GLY A 256 22.02 14.66 -17.59
C GLY A 256 20.50 14.71 -17.46
N VAL A 257 19.83 13.60 -17.74
CA VAL A 257 18.36 13.46 -17.62
C VAL A 257 17.93 13.62 -16.15
N MET A 258 18.57 12.95 -15.20
CA MET A 258 18.29 13.09 -13.78
C MET A 258 18.51 14.54 -13.29
N ALA A 259 19.61 15.17 -13.70
CA ALA A 259 19.92 16.55 -13.34
C ALA A 259 18.84 17.54 -13.85
N ALA A 260 18.38 17.36 -15.08
CA ALA A 260 17.31 18.18 -15.65
C ALA A 260 15.96 17.92 -14.97
N TRP A 261 15.61 16.65 -14.72
CA TRP A 261 14.34 16.26 -14.12
C TRP A 261 14.19 16.80 -12.68
N GLN A 262 15.20 16.67 -11.85
CA GLN A 262 15.14 17.13 -10.45
C GLN A 262 15.08 18.66 -10.29
N ALA A 263 15.28 19.43 -11.36
CA ALA A 263 15.11 20.86 -11.33
C ALA A 263 13.63 21.29 -11.43
N TRP A 264 12.75 20.44 -11.92
CA TRP A 264 11.33 20.76 -12.14
C TRP A 264 10.54 21.11 -10.88
N PRO A 265 10.71 20.45 -9.71
CA PRO A 265 9.94 20.84 -8.52
C PRO A 265 10.04 22.33 -8.17
N GLN A 266 11.15 22.95 -8.52
CA GLN A 266 11.43 24.36 -8.23
C GLN A 266 11.04 25.33 -9.36
N THR A 267 10.89 24.84 -10.59
CA THR A 267 10.75 25.70 -11.79
C THR A 267 9.46 25.45 -12.57
N ALA A 268 8.88 24.24 -12.48
CA ALA A 268 7.65 23.90 -13.19
C ALA A 268 6.41 24.29 -12.39
N PRO A 269 5.27 24.57 -13.08
CA PRO A 269 4.02 24.85 -12.41
C PRO A 269 3.51 23.61 -11.64
N ASP A 270 2.67 23.83 -10.63
CA ASP A 270 2.07 22.76 -9.83
C ASP A 270 1.18 21.80 -10.66
N THR A 271 0.74 22.26 -11.84
CA THR A 271 -0.02 21.47 -12.81
C THR A 271 0.83 20.41 -13.52
N LEU A 272 2.16 20.39 -13.33
CA LEU A 272 3.05 19.36 -13.85
C LEU A 272 3.38 18.34 -12.75
N TRP A 273 3.11 17.08 -13.03
CA TRP A 273 3.70 15.94 -12.32
C TRP A 273 4.57 15.14 -13.29
N ALA A 274 5.72 14.66 -12.83
CA ALA A 274 6.60 13.80 -13.61
C ALA A 274 7.27 12.73 -12.73
N GLY A 275 7.32 11.51 -13.26
CA GLY A 275 8.13 10.41 -12.77
C GLY A 275 9.45 10.30 -13.55
N LEU A 276 10.49 9.79 -12.89
CA LEU A 276 11.71 9.32 -13.52
C LEU A 276 11.95 7.88 -13.11
N VAL A 277 12.13 7.00 -14.09
CA VAL A 277 12.26 5.56 -13.88
C VAL A 277 13.62 5.10 -14.38
N LEU A 278 14.41 4.47 -13.47
CA LEU A 278 15.62 3.73 -13.82
C LEU A 278 15.30 2.24 -13.70
N ALA A 279 15.43 1.48 -14.79
CA ALA A 279 15.10 0.06 -14.80
C ALA A 279 16.22 -0.79 -15.41
N THR A 280 16.57 -1.91 -14.75
CA THR A 280 17.67 -2.78 -15.22
C THR A 280 17.28 -3.68 -16.39
N THR A 281 15.99 -3.92 -16.65
CA THR A 281 15.54 -5.03 -17.50
C THR A 281 14.53 -4.68 -18.58
N ARG A 282 14.23 -3.41 -18.83
CA ARG A 282 13.25 -3.04 -19.87
C ARG A 282 13.76 -3.29 -21.30
N GLN A 283 15.08 -3.39 -21.50
CA GLN A 283 15.67 -3.63 -22.82
C GLN A 283 16.78 -4.69 -22.74
N ALA A 284 16.90 -5.50 -23.79
CA ALA A 284 17.97 -6.48 -23.93
C ALA A 284 19.39 -5.83 -24.01
N SER A 285 19.46 -4.50 -24.06
CA SER A 285 20.66 -3.69 -24.24
C SER A 285 21.23 -3.08 -22.93
N GLY A 286 20.64 -3.38 -21.76
CA GLY A 286 21.08 -2.83 -20.47
C GLY A 286 20.03 -1.96 -19.78
N PRO A 287 20.41 -1.21 -18.74
CA PRO A 287 19.51 -0.33 -18.02
C PRO A 287 18.88 0.74 -18.92
N ALA A 288 17.66 1.16 -18.58
CA ALA A 288 16.92 2.19 -19.29
C ALA A 288 16.58 3.35 -18.35
N VAL A 289 16.48 4.56 -18.91
CA VAL A 289 16.00 5.76 -18.25
C VAL A 289 14.76 6.25 -18.98
N GLU A 290 13.68 6.44 -18.24
CA GLU A 290 12.42 6.96 -18.75
C GLU A 290 11.97 8.14 -17.89
N VAL A 291 11.53 9.21 -18.54
CA VAL A 291 10.80 10.30 -17.91
C VAL A 291 9.38 10.25 -18.47
N GLU A 292 8.40 10.14 -17.57
CA GLU A 292 6.99 10.16 -17.93
C GLU A 292 6.21 11.11 -17.02
N GLY A 293 5.05 11.57 -17.48
CA GLY A 293 4.26 12.44 -16.61
C GLY A 293 2.99 12.96 -17.25
N TYR A 294 2.36 13.84 -16.48
CA TYR A 294 1.10 14.47 -16.83
C TYR A 294 1.15 15.96 -16.54
N PHE A 295 0.59 16.73 -17.46
CA PHE A 295 0.39 18.15 -17.30
C PHE A 295 -1.11 18.47 -17.38
N ILE A 296 -1.64 19.17 -16.38
CA ILE A 296 -3.04 19.64 -16.38
C ILE A 296 -3.11 20.86 -17.29
N GLY A 297 -3.47 20.64 -18.54
CA GLY A 297 -3.49 21.63 -19.61
C GLY A 297 -3.28 20.99 -20.97
N SER A 298 -3.29 21.83 -22.02
CA SER A 298 -3.16 21.35 -23.41
C SER A 298 -1.71 21.01 -23.77
N PRO A 299 -1.48 20.17 -24.80
CA PRO A 299 -0.15 19.94 -25.35
C PRO A 299 0.55 21.23 -25.83
N ALA A 300 -0.19 22.24 -26.29
CA ALA A 300 0.35 23.51 -26.70
C ALA A 300 0.92 24.33 -25.52
N ASP A 301 0.22 24.31 -24.38
CA ASP A 301 0.68 24.96 -23.14
C ASP A 301 1.90 24.24 -22.54
N PHE A 302 1.98 22.92 -22.70
CA PHE A 302 3.10 22.10 -22.23
C PHE A 302 4.35 22.22 -23.12
N ALA A 303 4.20 22.45 -24.41
CA ALA A 303 5.30 22.41 -25.39
C ALA A 303 6.55 23.24 -25.00
N PRO A 304 6.44 24.50 -24.49
CA PRO A 304 7.61 25.24 -24.07
C PRO A 304 8.33 24.62 -22.86
N ILE A 305 7.59 24.03 -21.90
CA ILE A 305 8.15 23.34 -20.72
C ILE A 305 8.93 22.11 -21.19
N TRP A 306 8.33 21.31 -22.09
CA TRP A 306 8.95 20.10 -22.64
C TRP A 306 10.21 20.41 -23.44
N THR A 307 10.15 21.41 -24.30
CA THR A 307 11.31 21.87 -25.10
C THR A 307 12.47 22.30 -24.21
N ALA A 308 12.18 23.09 -23.15
CA ALA A 308 13.19 23.53 -22.20
C ALA A 308 13.82 22.33 -21.43
N PHE A 309 13.00 21.37 -21.05
CA PHE A 309 13.50 20.13 -20.40
C PHE A 309 14.44 19.34 -21.32
N LEU A 310 14.00 19.04 -22.53
CA LEU A 310 14.85 18.32 -23.50
C LEU A 310 16.19 19.02 -23.76
N ALA A 311 16.16 20.34 -23.87
CA ALA A 311 17.39 21.13 -24.01
C ALA A 311 18.29 21.02 -22.77
N ALA A 312 17.71 20.99 -21.57
CA ALA A 312 18.45 20.89 -20.30
C ALA A 312 19.08 19.51 -20.07
N THR A 313 18.52 18.43 -20.61
CA THR A 313 19.12 17.09 -20.52
C THR A 313 20.44 16.97 -21.24
N GLY A 314 20.67 17.79 -22.27
CA GLY A 314 21.81 17.68 -23.18
C GLY A 314 21.81 16.42 -24.06
N ALA A 315 20.71 15.66 -24.05
CA ALA A 315 20.56 14.37 -24.72
C ALA A 315 19.39 14.38 -25.73
N THR A 316 19.41 13.45 -26.66
CA THR A 316 18.31 13.20 -27.59
C THR A 316 17.55 11.95 -27.14
N PRO A 317 16.22 12.04 -26.90
CA PRO A 317 15.42 10.86 -26.56
C PRO A 317 15.52 9.79 -27.66
N THR A 318 15.58 8.55 -27.26
CA THR A 318 15.48 7.39 -28.20
C THR A 318 14.04 7.16 -28.64
N SER A 319 13.08 7.54 -27.80
CA SER A 319 11.65 7.65 -28.14
C SER A 319 11.02 8.78 -27.33
N GLN A 320 9.95 9.38 -27.83
CA GLN A 320 9.14 10.33 -27.05
C GLN A 320 7.70 10.38 -27.54
N SER A 321 6.80 10.74 -26.65
CA SER A 321 5.38 10.97 -26.93
C SER A 321 4.85 12.14 -26.14
N VAL A 322 4.00 12.96 -26.76
CA VAL A 322 3.21 14.01 -26.09
C VAL A 322 1.81 13.97 -26.71
N GLN A 323 0.80 13.73 -25.90
CA GLN A 323 -0.58 13.58 -26.40
C GLN A 323 -1.59 14.10 -25.40
N SER A 324 -2.74 14.57 -25.88
CA SER A 324 -3.90 14.85 -25.02
C SER A 324 -4.58 13.54 -24.65
N GLU A 325 -4.99 13.43 -23.38
CA GLU A 325 -5.67 12.26 -22.84
C GLU A 325 -6.77 12.74 -21.88
N SER A 326 -7.90 12.03 -21.83
CA SER A 326 -8.91 12.33 -20.84
C SER A 326 -8.40 12.05 -19.42
N PHE A 327 -8.88 12.78 -18.41
CA PHE A 327 -8.51 12.51 -17.02
C PHE A 327 -8.76 11.05 -16.65
N ARG A 328 -9.89 10.49 -17.07
CA ARG A 328 -10.25 9.11 -16.81
C ARG A 328 -9.23 8.14 -17.40
N ASP A 329 -8.85 8.32 -18.66
CA ASP A 329 -7.92 7.42 -19.34
C ASP A 329 -6.51 7.53 -18.72
N ALA A 330 -6.08 8.73 -18.32
CA ALA A 330 -4.84 8.94 -17.59
C ALA A 330 -4.81 8.15 -16.26
N MET A 331 -5.87 8.27 -15.46
CA MET A 331 -5.96 7.55 -14.18
C MET A 331 -6.11 6.02 -14.36
N LEU A 332 -6.65 5.57 -15.48
CA LEU A 332 -6.79 4.16 -15.84
C LEU A 332 -5.65 3.63 -16.71
N SER A 333 -4.61 4.43 -16.96
CA SER A 333 -3.51 4.04 -17.87
C SER A 333 -2.82 2.73 -17.48
N SER A 334 -2.71 2.43 -16.19
CA SER A 334 -2.17 1.18 -15.66
C SER A 334 -3.04 -0.06 -15.96
N CYS A 335 -4.31 0.12 -16.34
CA CYS A 335 -5.18 -0.95 -16.82
C CYS A 335 -4.82 -1.42 -18.23
N GLY A 336 -4.14 -0.58 -19.02
CA GLY A 336 -3.86 -0.82 -20.43
C GLY A 336 -5.16 -0.94 -21.23
N SER A 337 -5.30 -1.98 -22.05
CA SER A 337 -6.49 -2.23 -22.87
C SER A 337 -7.63 -2.95 -22.13
N ARG A 338 -7.54 -3.15 -20.81
CA ARG A 338 -8.56 -3.84 -20.02
C ARG A 338 -9.80 -2.96 -19.82
N THR A 339 -10.95 -3.61 -19.71
CA THR A 339 -12.15 -2.95 -19.15
C THR A 339 -11.95 -2.70 -17.65
N VAL A 340 -12.75 -1.85 -17.05
CA VAL A 340 -12.72 -1.60 -15.60
C VAL A 340 -12.85 -2.91 -14.81
N SER A 341 -13.81 -3.76 -15.17
CA SER A 341 -13.99 -5.07 -14.52
C SER A 341 -12.77 -5.99 -14.68
N GLN A 342 -12.13 -6.00 -15.84
CA GLN A 342 -10.89 -6.76 -16.08
C GLN A 342 -9.68 -6.17 -15.35
N CYS A 343 -9.75 -4.90 -14.95
CA CYS A 343 -8.69 -4.23 -14.20
C CYS A 343 -8.75 -4.50 -12.68
N HIS A 344 -9.36 -5.57 -12.30
CA HIS A 344 -9.42 -6.14 -10.95
C HIS A 344 -8.64 -7.45 -10.87
N LEU A 345 -8.44 -7.95 -9.65
CA LEU A 345 -7.98 -9.32 -9.41
C LEU A 345 -9.10 -10.32 -9.73
N SER A 346 -8.75 -11.53 -10.10
CA SER A 346 -9.71 -12.63 -10.31
C SER A 346 -10.50 -13.03 -9.05
N SER A 347 -10.06 -12.59 -7.87
CA SER A 347 -10.78 -12.72 -6.60
C SER A 347 -11.82 -11.59 -6.37
N GLU A 348 -11.77 -10.53 -7.15
CA GLU A 348 -12.62 -9.34 -6.98
C GLU A 348 -13.75 -9.29 -8.02
N THR A 349 -13.45 -9.63 -9.28
CA THR A 349 -14.44 -9.72 -10.36
C THR A 349 -14.28 -11.02 -11.14
N SER A 350 -15.35 -11.50 -11.77
CA SER A 350 -15.37 -12.79 -12.47
C SER A 350 -14.47 -12.85 -13.72
N ASP A 351 -14.15 -11.69 -14.33
CA ASP A 351 -13.28 -11.52 -15.48
C ASP A 351 -11.99 -10.75 -15.15
N GLY A 352 -11.73 -10.53 -13.85
CA GLY A 352 -10.54 -9.87 -13.35
C GLY A 352 -9.25 -10.52 -13.85
N SER A 353 -8.35 -9.72 -14.38
CA SER A 353 -7.13 -10.20 -15.06
C SER A 353 -5.83 -9.57 -14.56
N ILE A 354 -5.91 -8.72 -13.54
CA ILE A 354 -4.71 -8.22 -12.85
C ILE A 354 -4.10 -9.37 -12.05
N SER A 355 -2.79 -9.52 -12.19
CA SER A 355 -2.03 -10.54 -11.48
C SER A 355 -1.45 -10.00 -10.18
N ARG A 356 -1.47 -10.82 -9.14
CA ARG A 356 -0.72 -10.58 -7.90
C ARG A 356 0.78 -10.67 -8.18
N SER A 357 1.59 -9.99 -7.41
CA SER A 357 3.05 -10.01 -7.55
C SER A 357 3.73 -10.31 -6.22
N ALA A 358 4.88 -10.99 -6.28
CA ALA A 358 5.81 -11.12 -5.19
C ALA A 358 6.87 -10.03 -5.35
N PHE A 359 6.99 -9.12 -4.38
CA PHE A 359 7.89 -7.98 -4.48
C PHE A 359 8.47 -7.56 -3.12
N VAL A 360 9.61 -6.90 -3.18
CA VAL A 360 10.24 -6.18 -2.06
C VAL A 360 10.50 -4.74 -2.47
N ALA A 361 10.43 -3.83 -1.51
CA ALA A 361 10.74 -2.42 -1.75
C ALA A 361 11.25 -1.75 -0.48
N THR A 362 11.91 -0.61 -0.68
CA THR A 362 12.18 0.41 0.32
C THR A 362 12.13 1.78 -0.36
N SER A 363 12.23 2.88 0.38
CA SER A 363 12.10 4.22 -0.19
C SER A 363 12.95 5.26 0.53
N ASP A 364 13.15 6.39 -0.14
CA ASP A 364 13.72 7.61 0.41
C ASP A 364 12.91 8.83 -0.03
N PHE A 365 13.02 9.94 0.72
CA PHE A 365 12.65 11.27 0.30
C PHE A 365 13.91 12.14 0.13
N PHE A 366 13.82 13.15 -0.73
CA PHE A 366 14.90 14.06 -1.05
C PHE A 366 14.40 15.50 -0.95
N ASP A 367 14.94 16.26 0.01
CA ASP A 367 14.55 17.64 0.28
C ASP A 367 15.42 18.64 -0.52
N ALA A 368 16.46 18.16 -1.15
CA ALA A 368 17.36 18.93 -2.00
C ALA A 368 17.71 18.16 -3.29
N PRO A 369 18.04 18.85 -4.37
CA PRO A 369 18.55 18.20 -5.57
C PRO A 369 19.82 17.41 -5.28
N LEU A 370 19.93 16.22 -5.87
CA LEU A 370 21.16 15.44 -5.84
C LEU A 370 22.30 16.21 -6.49
N SER A 371 23.45 16.23 -5.84
CA SER A 371 24.70 16.65 -6.47
C SER A 371 25.10 15.70 -7.61
N ALA A 372 26.04 16.08 -8.45
CA ALA A 372 26.60 15.20 -9.48
C ALA A 372 27.14 13.88 -8.88
N ALA A 373 27.72 13.94 -7.68
CA ALA A 373 28.16 12.74 -6.96
C ALA A 373 26.99 11.87 -6.48
N GLY A 374 25.87 12.49 -6.03
CA GLY A 374 24.66 11.76 -5.63
C GLY A 374 23.98 11.08 -6.81
N ILE A 375 23.88 11.78 -7.96
CA ILE A 375 23.39 11.19 -9.21
C ILE A 375 24.26 10.00 -9.61
N GLN A 376 25.59 10.15 -9.61
CA GLN A 376 26.49 9.06 -9.95
C GLN A 376 26.37 7.87 -8.99
N ALA A 377 26.23 8.12 -7.67
CA ALA A 377 26.01 7.07 -6.68
C ALA A 377 24.73 6.27 -6.95
N MET A 378 23.62 6.93 -7.37
CA MET A 378 22.39 6.25 -7.76
C MET A 378 22.60 5.38 -9.00
N LEU A 379 23.25 5.91 -10.03
CA LEU A 379 23.53 5.16 -11.27
C LEU A 379 24.48 3.98 -11.02
N ASP A 380 25.52 4.16 -10.23
CA ASP A 380 26.46 3.09 -9.85
C ASP A 380 25.74 1.98 -9.07
N ALA A 381 24.80 2.35 -8.18
CA ALA A 381 24.03 1.37 -7.42
C ALA A 381 23.07 0.56 -8.31
N VAL A 382 22.51 1.16 -9.36
CA VAL A 382 21.72 0.46 -10.38
C VAL A 382 22.65 -0.43 -11.22
N ASP A 383 23.79 0.09 -11.70
CA ASP A 383 24.74 -0.62 -12.52
C ASP A 383 25.34 -1.86 -11.82
N ALA A 384 25.65 -1.75 -10.55
CA ALA A 384 26.16 -2.87 -9.75
C ALA A 384 25.15 -4.05 -9.66
N ASN A 385 23.89 -3.79 -9.96
CA ASN A 385 22.80 -4.77 -9.84
C ASN A 385 22.16 -5.14 -11.20
N GLN A 386 22.81 -4.84 -12.34
CA GLN A 386 22.28 -5.14 -13.68
C GLN A 386 21.95 -6.62 -13.93
N SER A 387 22.64 -7.54 -13.26
CA SER A 387 22.37 -8.97 -13.32
C SER A 387 21.15 -9.39 -12.49
N ALA A 388 20.66 -8.54 -11.60
CA ALA A 388 19.45 -8.80 -10.85
C ALA A 388 18.22 -8.52 -11.73
N VAL A 389 17.29 -9.45 -11.73
CA VAL A 389 16.08 -9.36 -12.54
C VAL A 389 15.10 -8.37 -11.91
N TYR A 390 14.58 -7.40 -12.70
CA TYR A 390 13.48 -6.51 -12.33
C TYR A 390 13.72 -5.52 -11.17
N ILE A 391 14.88 -4.87 -11.12
CA ILE A 391 15.06 -3.67 -10.29
C ILE A 391 14.50 -2.46 -11.02
N THR A 392 13.74 -1.68 -10.30
CA THR A 392 13.23 -0.39 -10.76
C THR A 392 13.42 0.64 -9.64
N VAL A 393 14.07 1.75 -9.95
CA VAL A 393 14.03 2.96 -9.12
C VAL A 393 12.96 3.86 -9.72
N ILE A 394 11.92 4.12 -8.97
CA ILE A 394 10.79 4.97 -9.37
C ILE A 394 10.88 6.25 -8.56
N MET A 395 11.07 7.37 -9.21
CA MET A 395 11.12 8.68 -8.56
C MET A 395 9.92 9.50 -8.99
N ASP A 396 9.24 10.10 -8.02
CA ASP A 396 8.03 10.92 -8.22
C ASP A 396 8.28 12.34 -7.73
N LEU A 397 7.97 13.35 -8.56
CA LEU A 397 8.02 14.74 -8.15
C LEU A 397 7.04 15.01 -7.00
N MET A 398 7.55 15.70 -5.97
CA MET A 398 6.78 16.22 -4.84
C MET A 398 6.63 17.75 -4.96
N GLY A 399 6.36 18.45 -3.87
CA GLY A 399 6.21 19.90 -3.85
C GLY A 399 4.80 20.36 -4.21
N GLY A 400 4.64 21.58 -4.75
CA GLY A 400 3.34 22.12 -5.12
C GLY A 400 2.33 22.17 -3.96
N ALA A 401 1.11 21.65 -4.15
CA ALA A 401 0.08 21.60 -3.13
C ALA A 401 0.49 20.75 -1.90
N ILE A 402 1.32 19.74 -2.09
CA ILE A 402 1.83 18.88 -1.00
C ILE A 402 2.64 19.73 -0.01
N ALA A 403 3.56 20.56 -0.53
CA ALA A 403 4.44 21.39 0.29
C ALA A 403 3.72 22.59 0.94
N ARG A 404 2.49 22.93 0.53
CA ARG A 404 1.69 23.99 1.17
C ARG A 404 1.01 23.56 2.46
N VAL A 405 0.99 22.28 2.75
CA VAL A 405 0.47 21.73 4.02
C VAL A 405 1.62 21.67 5.02
N ALA A 406 1.44 22.25 6.20
CA ALA A 406 2.47 22.21 7.24
C ALA A 406 2.77 20.77 7.69
N PRO A 407 4.03 20.41 8.02
CA PRO A 407 4.40 19.04 8.37
C PRO A 407 3.65 18.43 9.55
N ASP A 408 3.13 19.27 10.46
CA ASP A 408 2.35 18.88 11.64
C ASP A 408 0.83 19.00 11.47
N ALA A 409 0.35 19.55 10.33
CA ALA A 409 -1.09 19.71 10.06
C ALA A 409 -1.81 18.36 9.81
N THR A 410 -1.06 17.36 9.43
CA THR A 410 -1.48 15.96 9.27
C THR A 410 -0.39 15.05 9.82
N ALA A 411 -0.64 13.74 9.92
CA ALA A 411 0.41 12.81 10.34
C ALA A 411 1.47 12.54 9.25
N PHE A 412 1.21 12.90 7.98
CA PHE A 412 2.18 12.84 6.90
C PHE A 412 3.21 13.98 7.04
N VAL A 413 4.45 13.64 7.38
CA VAL A 413 5.50 14.61 7.75
C VAL A 413 6.31 15.13 6.55
N HIS A 414 6.42 14.37 5.45
CA HIS A 414 7.35 14.56 4.32
C HIS A 414 6.91 15.69 3.37
N ARG A 415 6.74 16.91 3.91
CA ARG A 415 6.18 18.06 3.18
C ARG A 415 7.24 18.87 2.44
N ASP A 416 8.48 18.82 2.89
CA ASP A 416 9.60 19.57 2.31
C ASP A 416 10.28 18.82 1.15
N ALA A 417 9.88 17.57 0.90
CA ALA A 417 10.46 16.73 -0.14
C ALA A 417 10.25 17.31 -1.55
N LEU A 418 11.32 17.38 -2.33
CA LEU A 418 11.30 17.72 -3.76
C LEU A 418 10.85 16.53 -4.60
N PHE A 419 11.25 15.31 -4.20
CA PHE A 419 10.84 14.07 -4.83
C PHE A 419 10.97 12.89 -3.86
N SER A 420 10.19 11.84 -4.13
CA SER A 420 10.36 10.53 -3.49
C SER A 420 11.12 9.59 -4.42
N ALA A 421 11.75 8.56 -3.86
CA ALA A 421 12.27 7.44 -4.63
C ALA A 421 11.83 6.12 -3.98
N GLN A 422 11.30 5.23 -4.80
CA GLN A 422 11.01 3.84 -4.46
C GLN A 422 12.03 2.93 -5.11
N TYR A 423 12.72 2.13 -4.32
CA TYR A 423 13.61 1.06 -4.78
C TYR A 423 12.83 -0.24 -4.76
N TYR A 424 12.51 -0.78 -5.92
CA TYR A 424 11.51 -1.83 -6.08
C TYR A 424 12.06 -3.03 -6.86
N MET A 425 11.80 -4.23 -6.36
CA MET A 425 12.02 -5.48 -7.09
C MET A 425 10.74 -6.30 -7.15
N SER A 426 10.29 -6.62 -8.35
CA SER A 426 9.14 -7.50 -8.59
C SER A 426 9.57 -8.87 -9.13
N GLY A 427 8.62 -9.83 -9.13
CA GLY A 427 8.90 -11.18 -9.60
C GLY A 427 9.88 -11.96 -8.71
N VAL A 428 9.98 -11.58 -7.43
CA VAL A 428 10.88 -12.21 -6.47
C VAL A 428 10.40 -13.64 -6.18
N PRO A 429 11.27 -14.66 -6.35
CA PRO A 429 10.91 -16.02 -5.93
C PRO A 429 10.61 -16.08 -4.43
N VAL A 430 9.57 -16.80 -4.04
CA VAL A 430 9.13 -16.87 -2.62
C VAL A 430 10.07 -17.67 -1.70
N ALA A 431 11.14 -18.26 -2.26
CA ALA A 431 12.18 -18.93 -1.48
C ALA A 431 12.90 -17.93 -0.55
N ARG A 432 13.12 -18.32 0.70
CA ARG A 432 13.67 -17.44 1.76
C ARG A 432 14.97 -16.76 1.34
N ASP A 433 15.88 -17.51 0.71
CA ASP A 433 17.18 -16.97 0.29
C ASP A 433 17.03 -15.94 -0.84
N ALA A 434 16.12 -16.17 -1.78
CA ALA A 434 15.82 -15.23 -2.85
C ALA A 434 15.20 -13.93 -2.31
N VAL A 435 14.26 -14.04 -1.37
CA VAL A 435 13.67 -12.87 -0.69
C VAL A 435 14.73 -12.09 0.09
N SER A 436 15.61 -12.79 0.81
CA SER A 436 16.72 -12.15 1.55
C SER A 436 17.69 -11.43 0.60
N ALA A 437 18.05 -12.06 -0.51
CA ALA A 437 18.90 -11.46 -1.53
C ALA A 437 18.26 -10.22 -2.16
N ALA A 438 16.96 -10.30 -2.53
CA ALA A 438 16.22 -9.18 -3.10
C ALA A 438 16.13 -7.99 -2.12
N ARG A 439 15.86 -8.25 -0.83
CA ARG A 439 15.89 -7.21 0.21
C ARG A 439 17.29 -6.60 0.33
N GLY A 440 18.34 -7.42 0.28
CA GLY A 440 19.72 -6.94 0.30
C GLY A 440 20.03 -5.97 -0.84
N VAL A 441 19.48 -6.20 -2.03
CA VAL A 441 19.65 -5.31 -3.18
C VAL A 441 18.97 -3.97 -2.94
N VAL A 442 17.67 -3.94 -2.62
CA VAL A 442 16.95 -2.66 -2.44
C VAL A 442 17.48 -1.87 -1.25
N SER A 443 17.84 -2.54 -0.14
CA SER A 443 18.49 -1.91 1.01
C SER A 443 19.89 -1.40 0.67
N GLY A 444 20.61 -2.08 -0.22
CA GLY A 444 21.93 -1.64 -0.71
C GLY A 444 21.85 -0.35 -1.53
N ILE A 445 20.84 -0.22 -2.39
CA ILE A 445 20.58 1.02 -3.15
C ILE A 445 20.23 2.15 -2.17
N ARG A 446 19.33 1.92 -1.22
CA ARG A 446 19.00 2.91 -0.18
C ARG A 446 20.21 3.33 0.63
N ALA A 447 21.07 2.38 1.01
CA ALA A 447 22.31 2.66 1.75
C ALA A 447 23.29 3.52 0.93
N ALA A 448 23.40 3.33 -0.39
CA ALA A 448 24.20 4.16 -1.26
C ALA A 448 23.71 5.62 -1.30
N MET A 449 22.40 5.82 -1.08
CA MET A 449 21.79 7.15 -1.06
C MET A 449 21.74 7.82 0.32
N ALA A 450 22.13 7.15 1.40
CA ALA A 450 22.04 7.64 2.78
C ALA A 450 22.75 8.99 3.03
N GLY A 451 23.78 9.33 2.26
CA GLY A 451 24.47 10.63 2.34
C GLY A 451 23.82 11.75 1.51
N TYR A 452 22.76 11.46 0.78
CA TYR A 452 22.12 12.35 -0.19
C TYR A 452 20.61 12.50 0.04
N SER A 453 19.96 11.53 0.68
CA SER A 453 18.54 11.57 1.04
C SER A 453 18.31 12.27 2.37
N SER A 454 17.05 12.63 2.68
CA SER A 454 16.66 13.16 3.98
C SER A 454 16.75 12.13 5.12
N GLY A 455 16.85 10.84 4.79
CA GLY A 455 16.71 9.71 5.72
C GLY A 455 15.26 9.31 5.97
N GLU A 456 14.30 10.09 5.47
CA GLU A 456 12.88 9.78 5.55
C GLU A 456 12.47 8.71 4.55
N ALA A 457 11.36 8.02 4.83
CA ALA A 457 10.80 6.96 3.97
C ALA A 457 9.28 7.02 3.96
N TYR A 458 8.66 6.47 2.90
CA TYR A 458 7.21 6.53 2.74
C TYR A 458 6.51 5.37 3.45
N GLN A 459 5.62 5.69 4.38
CA GLN A 459 4.88 4.72 5.21
C GLN A 459 3.86 3.86 4.46
N ASN A 460 3.60 4.10 3.17
CA ASN A 460 2.89 3.15 2.31
C ASN A 460 3.86 2.20 1.58
N TYR A 461 5.18 2.43 1.65
CA TYR A 461 6.23 1.56 1.11
C TYR A 461 7.03 0.91 2.24
N LEU A 462 6.32 0.35 3.23
CA LEU A 462 6.90 -0.25 4.43
C LEU A 462 8.03 -1.23 4.09
N ASP A 463 9.17 -1.07 4.77
CA ASP A 463 10.33 -1.95 4.67
C ASP A 463 10.61 -2.61 6.04
N PRO A 464 10.45 -3.93 6.16
CA PRO A 464 10.69 -4.62 7.43
C PRO A 464 12.17 -4.62 7.85
N ALA A 465 13.09 -4.23 6.96
CA ALA A 465 14.53 -4.11 7.27
C ALA A 465 14.89 -2.72 7.82
N LEU A 466 13.99 -1.74 7.77
CA LEU A 466 14.23 -0.39 8.26
C LEU A 466 14.18 -0.36 9.79
N ALA A 467 15.36 -0.23 10.43
CA ALA A 467 15.48 -0.34 11.88
C ALA A 467 14.92 0.90 12.63
N ASP A 468 15.11 2.09 12.07
CA ASP A 468 14.69 3.38 12.60
C ASP A 468 13.39 3.90 11.96
N TRP A 469 12.50 2.96 11.59
CA TRP A 469 11.27 3.25 10.86
C TRP A 469 10.38 4.32 11.52
N GLN A 470 10.39 4.42 12.85
CA GLN A 470 9.62 5.44 13.57
C GLN A 470 10.03 6.85 13.15
N GLN A 471 11.33 7.09 13.11
CA GLN A 471 11.89 8.37 12.67
C GLN A 471 11.70 8.54 11.16
N ALA A 472 12.00 7.50 10.38
CA ALA A 472 11.96 7.57 8.92
C ALA A 472 10.54 7.80 8.38
N TYR A 473 9.51 7.16 8.96
CA TYR A 473 8.13 7.31 8.49
C TYR A 473 7.38 8.50 9.09
N TYR A 474 7.70 8.91 10.30
CA TYR A 474 6.86 9.83 11.05
C TYR A 474 7.59 11.05 11.64
N GLY A 475 8.92 11.04 11.65
CA GLY A 475 9.72 12.16 12.14
C GLY A 475 9.22 12.73 13.45
N ALA A 476 9.03 14.05 13.50
CA ALA A 476 8.54 14.75 14.67
C ALA A 476 7.08 14.39 15.07
N ASN A 477 6.29 13.83 14.15
CA ASN A 477 4.89 13.47 14.37
C ASN A 477 4.72 12.16 15.16
N TYR A 478 5.78 11.34 15.30
CA TYR A 478 5.71 10.02 15.94
C TYR A 478 5.18 10.09 17.39
N ALA A 479 5.65 11.04 18.18
CA ALA A 479 5.23 11.17 19.57
C ALA A 479 3.72 11.44 19.72
N ARG A 480 3.13 12.25 18.82
CA ARG A 480 1.68 12.50 18.81
C ARG A 480 0.90 11.26 18.36
N LEU A 481 1.42 10.50 17.38
CA LEU A 481 0.81 9.24 16.95
C LEU A 481 0.73 8.22 18.10
N VAL A 482 1.77 8.12 18.94
CA VAL A 482 1.78 7.27 20.13
C VAL A 482 0.69 7.69 21.12
N GLN A 483 0.49 9.01 21.34
CA GLN A 483 -0.59 9.51 22.20
C GLN A 483 -1.98 9.19 21.64
N VAL A 484 -2.20 9.38 20.35
CA VAL A 484 -3.47 9.01 19.69
C VAL A 484 -3.71 7.51 19.82
N LYS A 485 -2.69 6.69 19.58
CA LYS A 485 -2.78 5.23 19.72
C LYS A 485 -3.18 4.84 21.15
N ALA A 486 -2.57 5.44 22.16
CA ALA A 486 -2.90 5.19 23.56
C ALA A 486 -4.37 5.54 23.91
N ALA A 487 -4.92 6.56 23.24
CA ALA A 487 -6.31 6.97 23.45
C ALA A 487 -7.33 6.03 22.77
N VAL A 488 -7.03 5.54 21.55
CA VAL A 488 -8.02 4.77 20.73
C VAL A 488 -7.80 3.27 20.74
N ASP A 489 -6.58 2.79 21.06
CA ASP A 489 -6.26 1.37 21.14
C ASP A 489 -5.19 1.07 22.20
N PRO A 490 -5.46 1.32 23.48
CA PRO A 490 -4.50 1.10 24.57
C PRO A 490 -4.10 -0.38 24.74
N GLN A 491 -4.92 -1.30 24.24
CA GLN A 491 -4.68 -2.75 24.36
C GLN A 491 -3.95 -3.34 23.14
N ARG A 492 -3.60 -2.51 22.14
CA ARG A 492 -2.93 -2.94 20.90
C ARG A 492 -3.71 -4.04 20.16
N VAL A 493 -5.01 -3.89 20.04
CA VAL A 493 -5.85 -4.78 19.21
C VAL A 493 -5.38 -4.77 17.75
N PHE A 494 -5.02 -3.59 17.26
CA PHE A 494 -4.41 -3.38 15.95
C PHE A 494 -2.89 -3.28 16.12
N ASN A 495 -2.19 -4.32 15.68
CA ASN A 495 -0.75 -4.45 15.93
C ASN A 495 0.01 -4.97 14.70
N PRO A 496 0.13 -4.15 13.63
CA PRO A 496 0.98 -4.49 12.49
C PRO A 496 2.46 -4.55 12.90
N ALA A 497 3.31 -5.16 12.06
CA ALA A 497 4.72 -5.44 12.39
C ALA A 497 5.52 -4.15 12.74
N GLN A 498 5.33 -3.06 11.98
CA GLN A 498 5.87 -1.72 12.27
C GLN A 498 4.75 -0.81 12.78
N GLY A 499 3.90 -1.34 13.67
CA GLY A 499 2.77 -0.63 14.25
C GLY A 499 3.17 0.33 15.36
N ILE A 500 2.45 1.45 15.43
CA ILE A 500 2.62 2.46 16.47
C ILE A 500 2.16 1.86 17.80
N PRO A 501 3.03 1.79 18.84
CA PRO A 501 2.63 1.31 20.17
C PRO A 501 1.83 2.38 20.90
N PRO A 502 0.91 2.02 21.80
CA PRO A 502 0.52 2.90 22.90
C PRO A 502 1.73 3.05 23.85
N GLN A 503 1.81 4.14 24.59
CA GLN A 503 2.91 4.32 25.55
C GLN A 503 3.08 3.14 26.49
#